data_84d5a35d520ca483557670efadbfe747
#
_entry.id   84d5a35d520ca483557670efadbfe747
#
_cell.length_a   1.000
_cell.length_b   1.000
_cell.length_c   1.000
_cell.angle_alpha   90.00
_cell.angle_beta   90.00
_cell.angle_gamma   90.00
#
_symmetry.space_group_name_H-M   'P 1'
#
loop_
_entity.id
_entity.type
_entity.pdbx_description
1 polymer ?
#
loop_
_entity_poly.entity_id
_entity_poly.type
_entity_poly.pdbx_seq_one_letter_code
_entity_poly.pdbx_strand_id
1 'polypeptide(L)'
;MIRTNTYTVILLRQIMKRLNLKKLLITTPIVITLSSLSLSAHANWWEQGAELLKGIQETQSTSSSDSKSIPGLPTNLSSEEIQKAFKEALTKGSETVVNKLSVKDGFNADPKIHIPLPSSLKTVQSTLSQFGMGKYMDDVETKLNRAAEAATPQAKALFLDAIKEMSFDDVKKIYEGPKDSATQYLKSKTSPGIKAKMAPIVEKSLNEVGAVTAYDKAISKYKDLPFVPNVKADLLEHVVNEGMNGMFYYI
;
A
#
# COMPACT_ATOMS: atom_id res chain seq x y z
N MET A 1 18.24 32.13 6.22
CA MET A 1 19.65 31.97 5.84
C MET A 1 19.90 30.49 5.58
N ILE A 2 19.71 30.03 4.33
CA ILE A 2 19.74 28.61 3.94
C ILE A 2 21.12 28.32 3.38
N ARG A 3 21.92 27.51 4.09
CA ARG A 3 23.22 27.01 3.60
C ARG A 3 22.99 25.91 2.57
N THR A 4 23.17 26.21 1.31
CA THR A 4 23.22 25.25 0.22
C THR A 4 24.51 24.42 0.33
N ASN A 5 24.32 23.10 0.36
CA ASN A 5 25.39 22.12 0.54
C ASN A 5 26.27 22.03 -0.72
N THR A 6 27.50 22.54 -0.61
CA THR A 6 28.51 22.66 -1.67
C THR A 6 28.88 21.30 -2.31
N TYR A 7 28.64 20.19 -1.65
CA TYR A 7 28.96 18.85 -2.13
C TYR A 7 28.04 18.37 -3.27
N THR A 8 26.78 18.81 -3.29
CA THR A 8 25.82 18.44 -4.34
C THR A 8 26.15 19.08 -5.68
N VAL A 9 26.70 20.28 -5.67
CA VAL A 9 27.09 21.03 -6.89
C VAL A 9 28.34 20.42 -7.53
N ILE A 10 29.27 19.93 -6.73
CA ILE A 10 30.53 19.33 -7.21
C ILE A 10 30.25 17.95 -7.84
N LEU A 11 29.36 17.17 -7.26
CA LEU A 11 28.98 15.84 -7.80
C LEU A 11 28.26 15.95 -9.14
N LEU A 12 27.34 16.90 -9.29
CA LEU A 12 26.65 17.17 -10.56
C LEU A 12 27.62 17.63 -11.66
N ARG A 13 28.66 18.40 -11.31
CA ARG A 13 29.65 18.86 -12.27
C ARG A 13 30.58 17.76 -12.78
N GLN A 14 30.85 16.74 -11.96
CA GLN A 14 31.64 15.57 -12.38
C GLN A 14 30.84 14.60 -13.25
N ILE A 15 29.54 14.44 -13.02
CA ILE A 15 28.66 13.59 -13.84
C ILE A 15 28.47 14.21 -15.24
N MET A 16 28.35 15.52 -15.34
CA MET A 16 28.20 16.20 -16.63
C MET A 16 29.46 16.17 -17.50
N LYS A 17 30.65 16.04 -16.91
CA LYS A 17 31.92 15.91 -17.67
C LYS A 17 32.13 14.52 -18.29
N ARG A 18 31.43 13.49 -17.84
CA ARG A 18 31.54 12.12 -18.39
C ARG A 18 30.54 11.79 -19.51
N LEU A 19 29.55 12.63 -19.74
CA LEU A 19 28.61 12.50 -20.84
C LEU A 19 29.03 13.44 -21.98
N ASN A 20 29.78 12.88 -22.94
CA ASN A 20 30.29 13.55 -24.14
C ASN A 20 29.12 13.80 -25.10
N LEU A 21 28.35 14.86 -24.89
CA LEU A 21 27.27 15.31 -25.79
C LEU A 21 27.76 16.45 -26.71
N LYS A 22 28.59 16.10 -27.69
CA LYS A 22 28.71 16.90 -28.92
C LYS A 22 27.81 16.28 -29.96
N LYS A 23 26.66 16.94 -30.21
CA LYS A 23 25.69 16.88 -31.32
C LYS A 23 24.27 16.61 -30.81
N LEU A 24 23.55 17.68 -30.59
CA LEU A 24 22.22 17.93 -31.17
C LEU A 24 21.77 19.36 -30.79
N LEU A 25 22.05 20.30 -31.72
CA LEU A 25 21.37 21.59 -31.77
C LEU A 25 20.08 21.39 -32.55
N ILE A 26 18.94 21.37 -31.90
CA ILE A 26 17.65 21.72 -32.49
C ILE A 26 16.92 22.59 -31.46
N THR A 27 16.67 23.80 -31.89
CA THR A 27 16.05 24.91 -31.19
C THR A 27 14.55 24.69 -31.00
N THR A 28 14.08 24.59 -29.77
CA THR A 28 12.73 25.02 -29.36
C THR A 28 12.76 25.46 -27.91
N PRO A 29 12.19 26.62 -27.51
CA PRO A 29 12.15 27.05 -26.12
C PRO A 29 11.02 26.31 -25.41
N ILE A 30 11.38 25.40 -24.50
CA ILE A 30 10.43 24.85 -23.52
C ILE A 30 10.35 25.83 -22.38
N VAL A 31 9.26 26.55 -22.30
CA VAL A 31 8.87 27.33 -21.13
C VAL A 31 8.47 26.35 -20.03
N ILE A 32 9.36 26.14 -19.05
CA ILE A 32 9.04 25.38 -17.83
C ILE A 32 8.34 26.34 -16.89
N THR A 33 7.02 26.35 -16.88
CA THR A 33 6.24 26.92 -15.80
C THR A 33 6.29 25.95 -14.61
N LEU A 34 7.06 26.30 -13.57
CA LEU A 34 7.01 25.64 -12.28
C LEU A 34 5.69 25.97 -11.61
N SER A 35 4.64 25.20 -11.88
CA SER A 35 3.44 25.17 -11.06
C SER A 35 3.69 24.21 -9.89
N SER A 36 3.60 24.75 -8.69
CA SER A 36 3.64 24.04 -7.41
C SER A 36 2.55 22.96 -7.36
N LEU A 37 2.90 21.71 -7.69
CA LEU A 37 2.07 20.55 -7.43
C LEU A 37 2.18 20.18 -5.97
N SER A 38 1.19 20.57 -5.20
CA SER A 38 0.88 19.96 -3.91
C SER A 38 0.60 18.48 -4.16
N LEU A 39 1.53 17.61 -3.73
CA LEU A 39 1.37 16.17 -3.74
C LEU A 39 0.25 15.76 -2.79
N SER A 40 -0.97 15.76 -3.28
CA SER A 40 -2.03 14.91 -2.71
C SER A 40 -1.74 13.49 -3.18
N ALA A 41 -1.02 12.73 -2.36
CA ALA A 41 -0.73 11.32 -2.64
C ALA A 41 -2.00 10.47 -2.44
N HIS A 42 -2.97 10.64 -3.33
CA HIS A 42 -3.93 9.59 -3.62
C HIS A 42 -3.23 8.70 -4.65
N ALA A 43 -2.91 7.49 -4.25
CA ALA A 43 -2.32 6.51 -5.17
C ALA A 43 -3.39 6.03 -6.16
N ASN A 44 -3.74 6.87 -7.13
CA ASN A 44 -4.49 6.49 -8.32
C ASN A 44 -3.55 5.83 -9.33
N TRP A 45 -2.88 4.74 -8.89
CA TRP A 45 -2.06 3.92 -9.79
C TRP A 45 -2.87 3.38 -10.98
N TRP A 46 -4.17 3.22 -10.80
CA TRP A 46 -5.12 2.86 -11.85
C TRP A 46 -5.24 3.98 -12.91
N GLU A 47 -5.33 5.25 -12.50
CA GLU A 47 -5.32 6.38 -13.45
C GLU A 47 -4.02 6.47 -14.24
N GLN A 48 -2.87 6.20 -13.59
CA GLN A 48 -1.58 6.15 -14.28
C GLN A 48 -1.50 4.98 -15.27
N GLY A 49 -2.08 3.82 -14.95
CA GLY A 49 -2.20 2.69 -15.87
C GLY A 49 -3.13 2.99 -17.05
N ALA A 50 -4.23 3.68 -16.82
CA ALA A 50 -5.15 4.09 -17.87
C ALA A 50 -4.57 5.20 -18.78
N GLU A 51 -3.73 6.10 -18.25
CA GLU A 51 -3.01 7.10 -19.07
C GLU A 51 -1.91 6.49 -19.92
N LEU A 52 -1.20 5.47 -19.42
CA LEU A 52 -0.25 4.70 -20.23
C LEU A 52 -0.94 4.01 -21.40
N LEU A 53 -2.14 3.49 -21.21
CA LEU A 53 -2.95 2.88 -22.27
C LEU A 53 -3.48 3.91 -23.28
N LYS A 54 -3.79 5.15 -22.85
CA LYS A 54 -4.17 6.25 -23.76
C LYS A 54 -3.00 6.75 -24.60
N GLY A 55 -1.80 6.81 -24.07
CA GLY A 55 -0.60 7.24 -24.79
C GLY A 55 -0.19 6.33 -25.95
N ILE A 56 -0.67 5.07 -25.96
CA ILE A 56 -0.43 4.11 -27.07
C ILE A 56 -1.40 4.35 -28.25
N GLN A 57 -2.49 5.10 -28.03
CA GLN A 57 -3.54 5.30 -29.03
C GLN A 57 -3.18 6.26 -30.16
N GLU A 58 -2.08 7.02 -30.05
CA GLU A 58 -1.71 8.02 -31.09
C GLU A 58 -0.76 7.52 -32.18
N THR A 59 -0.34 6.25 -32.16
CA THR A 59 0.55 5.70 -33.19
C THR A 59 0.01 4.43 -33.81
N GLN A 60 -0.51 4.57 -35.04
CA GLN A 60 -0.75 3.57 -36.08
C GLN A 60 -2.10 2.86 -36.15
N SER A 61 -2.83 3.27 -37.21
CA SER A 61 -3.86 2.50 -37.88
C SER A 61 -3.20 1.43 -38.76
N THR A 62 -3.54 0.17 -38.64
CA THR A 62 -3.90 -0.80 -39.69
C THR A 62 -3.84 -2.26 -39.20
N SER A 63 -4.87 -2.99 -39.63
CA SER A 63 -5.00 -4.45 -39.81
C SER A 63 -5.79 -5.25 -38.76
N SER A 64 -6.89 -5.74 -39.30
CA SER A 64 -7.92 -6.61 -38.75
C SER A 64 -7.47 -8.03 -38.47
N SER A 65 -7.87 -8.59 -37.34
CA SER A 65 -8.30 -10.00 -37.22
C SER A 65 -9.06 -10.19 -35.90
N ASP A 66 -10.03 -11.11 -35.89
CA ASP A 66 -11.01 -11.42 -34.87
C ASP A 66 -10.47 -11.42 -33.42
N SER A 67 -10.52 -10.27 -32.79
CA SER A 67 -10.20 -10.14 -31.37
C SER A 67 -11.44 -9.68 -30.64
N LYS A 68 -11.85 -10.42 -29.61
CA LYS A 68 -12.84 -9.97 -28.62
C LYS A 68 -12.34 -8.66 -28.03
N SER A 69 -12.69 -7.53 -28.66
CA SER A 69 -12.24 -6.20 -28.25
C SER A 69 -12.94 -5.77 -26.94
N ILE A 70 -12.14 -5.29 -26.00
CA ILE A 70 -12.67 -4.62 -24.80
C ILE A 70 -12.93 -3.16 -25.19
N PRO A 71 -14.14 -2.60 -24.98
CA PRO A 71 -14.44 -1.21 -25.32
C PRO A 71 -13.47 -0.25 -24.61
N GLY A 72 -12.82 0.64 -25.37
CA GLY A 72 -11.89 1.65 -24.86
C GLY A 72 -10.42 1.25 -24.81
N LEU A 73 -10.06 0.03 -25.24
CA LEU A 73 -8.68 -0.38 -25.47
C LEU A 73 -8.32 -0.22 -26.97
N PRO A 74 -7.01 0.02 -27.29
CA PRO A 74 -6.56 0.05 -28.68
C PRO A 74 -6.93 -1.25 -29.40
N THR A 75 -7.58 -1.14 -30.56
CA THR A 75 -8.07 -2.29 -31.35
C THR A 75 -6.96 -3.12 -31.99
N ASN A 76 -5.72 -2.70 -31.86
CA ASN A 76 -4.53 -3.35 -32.41
C ASN A 76 -3.77 -4.25 -31.41
N LEU A 77 -4.23 -4.34 -30.15
CA LEU A 77 -3.61 -5.20 -29.14
C LEU A 77 -4.31 -6.56 -29.09
N SER A 78 -3.52 -7.62 -29.03
CA SER A 78 -4.04 -8.98 -28.81
C SER A 78 -4.55 -9.14 -27.38
N SER A 79 -5.43 -10.12 -27.18
CA SER A 79 -5.95 -10.49 -25.84
C SER A 79 -4.82 -10.82 -24.87
N GLU A 80 -3.76 -11.45 -25.37
CA GLU A 80 -2.57 -11.82 -24.58
C GLU A 80 -1.76 -10.59 -24.14
N GLU A 81 -1.60 -9.60 -25.03
CA GLU A 81 -0.88 -8.35 -24.71
C GLU A 81 -1.63 -7.54 -23.66
N ILE A 82 -2.96 -7.45 -23.78
CA ILE A 82 -3.82 -6.78 -22.81
C ILE A 82 -3.71 -7.48 -21.44
N GLN A 83 -3.84 -8.81 -21.42
CA GLN A 83 -3.73 -9.59 -20.19
C GLN A 83 -2.35 -9.42 -19.53
N LYS A 84 -1.30 -9.46 -20.33
CA LYS A 84 0.08 -9.27 -19.87
C LYS A 84 0.28 -7.89 -19.23
N ALA A 85 -0.09 -6.83 -19.95
CA ALA A 85 0.04 -5.46 -19.46
C ALA A 85 -0.76 -5.23 -18.16
N PHE A 86 -1.96 -5.79 -18.08
CA PHE A 86 -2.81 -5.70 -16.90
C PHE A 86 -2.19 -6.42 -15.69
N LYS A 87 -1.68 -7.65 -15.89
CA LYS A 87 -0.97 -8.39 -14.85
C LYS A 87 0.30 -7.69 -14.39
N GLU A 88 1.05 -7.10 -15.30
CA GLU A 88 2.26 -6.33 -14.96
C GLU A 88 1.92 -5.10 -14.11
N ALA A 89 0.85 -4.36 -14.46
CA ALA A 89 0.39 -3.22 -13.70
C ALA A 89 -0.05 -3.61 -12.27
N LEU A 90 -0.86 -4.68 -12.14
CA LEU A 90 -1.28 -5.19 -10.83
C LEU A 90 -0.11 -5.71 -10.00
N THR A 91 0.84 -6.40 -10.61
CA THR A 91 2.07 -6.88 -9.95
C THR A 91 2.84 -5.71 -9.37
N LYS A 92 3.11 -4.69 -10.18
CA LYS A 92 3.87 -3.51 -9.76
C LYS A 92 3.13 -2.72 -8.68
N GLY A 93 1.81 -2.59 -8.81
CA GLY A 93 0.96 -1.95 -7.80
C GLY A 93 1.02 -2.69 -6.46
N SER A 94 0.79 -4.01 -6.47
CA SER A 94 0.83 -4.84 -5.27
C SER A 94 2.20 -4.83 -4.58
N GLU A 95 3.30 -4.90 -5.34
CA GLU A 95 4.66 -4.79 -4.80
C GLU A 95 4.92 -3.42 -4.16
N THR A 96 4.46 -2.36 -4.81
CA THR A 96 4.60 -0.98 -4.29
C THR A 96 3.86 -0.83 -2.96
N VAL A 97 2.64 -1.35 -2.87
CA VAL A 97 1.85 -1.32 -1.62
C VAL A 97 2.54 -2.11 -0.52
N VAL A 98 2.93 -3.37 -0.78
CA VAL A 98 3.62 -4.19 0.22
C VAL A 98 4.91 -3.51 0.69
N ASN A 99 5.72 -2.98 -0.22
CA ASN A 99 6.96 -2.29 0.13
C ASN A 99 6.71 -1.01 0.95
N LYS A 100 5.65 -0.25 0.62
CA LYS A 100 5.27 0.96 1.37
C LYS A 100 4.82 0.63 2.79
N LEU A 101 4.04 -0.44 2.96
CA LEU A 101 3.41 -0.76 4.23
C LEU A 101 4.28 -1.61 5.16
N SER A 102 5.30 -2.29 4.63
CA SER A 102 6.20 -3.15 5.42
C SER A 102 7.32 -2.42 6.13
N VAL A 103 7.48 -1.12 5.91
CA VAL A 103 8.51 -0.33 6.58
C VAL A 103 7.98 0.27 7.89
N LYS A 104 8.90 0.72 8.74
CA LYS A 104 8.54 1.43 9.96
C LYS A 104 7.66 2.64 9.62
N ASP A 105 6.56 2.79 10.34
CA ASP A 105 5.55 3.83 10.15
C ASP A 105 4.69 3.68 8.87
N GLY A 106 4.78 2.54 8.18
CA GLY A 106 3.95 2.24 7.01
C GLY A 106 2.46 2.16 7.34
N PHE A 107 2.11 1.64 8.52
CA PHE A 107 0.76 1.69 9.10
C PHE A 107 0.63 2.80 10.14
N ASN A 108 1.58 2.88 11.06
CA ASN A 108 1.47 3.74 12.24
C ASN A 108 1.34 5.23 11.92
N ALA A 109 2.02 5.73 10.90
CA ALA A 109 1.95 7.14 10.51
C ALA A 109 0.94 7.45 9.41
N ASP A 110 0.27 6.46 8.85
CA ASP A 110 -0.71 6.67 7.78
C ASP A 110 -2.13 6.76 8.35
N PRO A 111 -2.75 7.95 8.37
CA PRO A 111 -4.06 8.15 9.02
C PRO A 111 -5.21 7.38 8.38
N LYS A 112 -5.03 6.82 7.17
CA LYS A 112 -6.07 6.09 6.45
C LYS A 112 -6.14 4.62 6.81
N ILE A 113 -5.00 4.07 7.24
CA ILE A 113 -4.86 2.64 7.52
C ILE A 113 -4.25 2.36 8.88
N HIS A 114 -4.00 3.41 9.66
CA HIS A 114 -3.56 3.27 11.05
C HIS A 114 -4.49 2.32 11.80
N ILE A 115 -3.90 1.33 12.46
CA ILE A 115 -4.64 0.34 13.25
C ILE A 115 -4.92 0.90 14.63
N PRO A 116 -6.17 1.28 14.93
CA PRO A 116 -6.55 1.77 16.25
C PRO A 116 -6.62 0.62 17.25
N LEU A 117 -6.75 0.95 18.50
CA LEU A 117 -7.06 -0.05 19.52
C LEU A 117 -8.40 -0.76 19.24
N PRO A 118 -8.51 -2.08 19.53
CA PRO A 118 -9.77 -2.79 19.46
C PRO A 118 -10.88 -2.06 20.24
N SER A 119 -12.10 -2.11 19.73
CA SER A 119 -13.25 -1.43 20.35
C SER A 119 -13.46 -1.78 21.83
N SER A 120 -13.16 -3.03 22.21
CA SER A 120 -13.18 -3.50 23.59
C SER A 120 -12.21 -2.75 24.52
N LEU A 121 -11.14 -2.15 23.99
CA LEU A 121 -10.15 -1.42 24.77
C LEU A 121 -10.42 0.09 24.86
N LYS A 122 -11.42 0.63 24.17
CA LYS A 122 -11.73 2.07 24.21
C LYS A 122 -12.08 2.57 25.62
N THR A 123 -12.81 1.77 26.39
CA THR A 123 -13.10 2.09 27.80
C THR A 123 -11.84 2.10 28.64
N VAL A 124 -10.94 1.14 28.44
CA VAL A 124 -9.64 1.10 29.12
C VAL A 124 -8.82 2.34 28.79
N GLN A 125 -8.74 2.70 27.51
CA GLN A 125 -8.02 3.88 27.04
C GLN A 125 -8.57 5.17 27.66
N SER A 126 -9.88 5.38 27.61
CA SER A 126 -10.51 6.59 28.18
C SER A 126 -10.32 6.67 29.69
N THR A 127 -10.50 5.56 30.40
CA THR A 127 -10.33 5.51 31.85
C THR A 127 -8.86 5.80 32.24
N LEU A 128 -7.90 5.09 31.65
CA LEU A 128 -6.48 5.34 31.94
C LEU A 128 -6.07 6.78 31.60
N SER A 129 -6.60 7.35 30.53
CA SER A 129 -6.33 8.74 30.14
C SER A 129 -6.80 9.74 31.17
N GLN A 130 -7.98 9.54 31.80
CA GLN A 130 -8.51 10.37 32.89
C GLN A 130 -7.58 10.41 34.11
N PHE A 131 -6.85 9.32 34.35
CA PHE A 131 -5.87 9.22 35.44
C PHE A 131 -4.44 9.56 35.01
N GLY A 132 -4.23 10.18 33.81
CA GLY A 132 -2.91 10.54 33.31
C GLY A 132 -2.04 9.35 32.87
N MET A 133 -2.65 8.18 32.67
CA MET A 133 -1.99 6.92 32.32
C MET A 133 -2.23 6.52 30.85
N GLY A 134 -2.74 7.39 30.00
CA GLY A 134 -3.08 7.12 28.58
C GLY A 134 -1.92 6.53 27.78
N LYS A 135 -0.67 6.93 28.07
CA LYS A 135 0.54 6.44 27.42
C LYS A 135 0.69 4.91 27.40
N TYR A 136 0.07 4.19 28.32
CA TYR A 136 0.11 2.72 28.31
C TYR A 136 -0.68 2.15 27.14
N MET A 137 -1.80 2.79 26.78
CA MET A 137 -2.62 2.38 25.65
C MET A 137 -2.04 2.86 24.33
N ASP A 138 -1.41 4.06 24.29
CA ASP A 138 -0.69 4.59 23.12
C ASP A 138 0.48 3.66 22.75
N ASP A 139 1.19 3.10 23.74
CA ASP A 139 2.26 2.12 23.51
C ASP A 139 1.70 0.81 22.91
N VAL A 140 0.56 0.31 23.41
CA VAL A 140 -0.13 -0.86 22.82
C VAL A 140 -0.47 -0.57 21.37
N GLU A 141 -1.15 0.52 21.08
CA GLU A 141 -1.58 0.89 19.72
C GLU A 141 -0.40 0.99 18.75
N THR A 142 0.69 1.66 19.14
CA THR A 142 1.90 1.70 18.35
C THR A 142 2.44 0.31 18.04
N LYS A 143 2.46 -0.60 19.02
CA LYS A 143 2.97 -1.97 18.86
C LYS A 143 2.09 -2.84 17.97
N LEU A 144 0.75 -2.62 17.97
CA LEU A 144 -0.15 -3.29 17.02
C LEU A 144 0.21 -2.92 15.57
N ASN A 145 0.45 -1.65 15.30
CA ASN A 145 0.88 -1.18 13.99
C ASN A 145 2.23 -1.77 13.57
N ARG A 146 3.20 -1.84 14.48
CA ARG A 146 4.50 -2.50 14.21
C ARG A 146 4.35 -3.98 13.87
N ALA A 147 3.46 -4.69 14.52
CA ALA A 147 3.21 -6.09 14.20
C ALA A 147 2.59 -6.27 12.80
N ALA A 148 1.69 -5.39 12.37
CA ALA A 148 1.14 -5.38 11.02
C ALA A 148 2.22 -5.10 9.96
N GLU A 149 3.06 -4.09 10.20
CA GLU A 149 4.21 -3.74 9.34
C GLU A 149 5.15 -4.95 9.13
N ALA A 150 5.48 -5.66 10.19
CA ALA A 150 6.34 -6.85 10.15
C ALA A 150 5.69 -8.04 9.41
N ALA A 151 4.37 -8.17 9.46
CA ALA A 151 3.64 -9.27 8.82
C ALA A 151 3.29 -9.00 7.34
N THR A 152 3.23 -7.74 6.91
CA THR A 152 2.83 -7.32 5.56
C THR A 152 3.60 -8.00 4.43
N PRO A 153 4.93 -8.27 4.50
CA PRO A 153 5.66 -8.95 3.44
C PRO A 153 5.08 -10.33 3.06
N GLN A 154 4.37 -11.00 3.97
CA GLN A 154 3.78 -12.32 3.72
C GLN A 154 2.68 -12.30 2.65
N ALA A 155 2.06 -11.14 2.43
CA ALA A 155 1.02 -10.98 1.42
C ALA A 155 1.57 -10.95 -0.01
N LYS A 156 2.84 -10.57 -0.21
CA LYS A 156 3.43 -10.38 -1.55
C LYS A 156 3.29 -11.60 -2.44
N ALA A 157 3.74 -12.75 -2.01
CA ALA A 157 3.69 -13.98 -2.81
C ALA A 157 2.25 -14.35 -3.19
N LEU A 158 1.30 -14.18 -2.26
CA LEU A 158 -0.11 -14.49 -2.50
C LEU A 158 -0.74 -13.58 -3.54
N PHE A 159 -0.42 -12.28 -3.52
CA PHE A 159 -0.86 -11.35 -4.56
C PHE A 159 -0.30 -11.73 -5.92
N LEU A 160 1.01 -12.00 -5.99
CA LEU A 160 1.67 -12.36 -7.24
C LEU A 160 1.12 -13.68 -7.82
N ASP A 161 0.85 -14.67 -6.99
CA ASP A 161 0.29 -15.94 -7.43
C ASP A 161 -1.14 -15.75 -7.95
N ALA A 162 -2.01 -15.01 -7.24
CA ALA A 162 -3.35 -14.71 -7.70
C ALA A 162 -3.37 -13.93 -9.03
N ILE A 163 -2.42 -12.99 -9.22
CA ILE A 163 -2.29 -12.22 -10.46
C ILE A 163 -1.82 -13.13 -11.61
N LYS A 164 -0.88 -14.05 -11.37
CA LYS A 164 -0.43 -15.01 -12.40
C LYS A 164 -1.55 -15.91 -12.88
N GLU A 165 -2.39 -16.39 -11.97
CA GLU A 165 -3.53 -17.27 -12.27
C GLU A 165 -4.70 -16.57 -12.97
N MET A 166 -4.71 -15.22 -13.00
CA MET A 166 -5.77 -14.42 -13.60
C MET A 166 -5.95 -14.77 -15.09
N SER A 167 -7.16 -15.13 -15.48
CA SER A 167 -7.54 -15.39 -16.87
C SER A 167 -7.81 -14.10 -17.64
N PHE A 168 -7.92 -14.16 -18.96
CA PHE A 168 -8.35 -13.02 -19.77
C PHE A 168 -9.79 -12.57 -19.42
N ASP A 169 -10.68 -13.52 -19.13
CA ASP A 169 -12.05 -13.21 -18.71
C ASP A 169 -12.09 -12.49 -17.34
N ASP A 170 -11.16 -12.80 -16.44
CA ASP A 170 -11.02 -12.05 -15.18
C ASP A 170 -10.57 -10.61 -15.46
N VAL A 171 -9.57 -10.43 -16.33
CA VAL A 171 -9.10 -9.09 -16.75
C VAL A 171 -10.24 -8.28 -17.36
N LYS A 172 -11.03 -8.90 -18.25
CA LYS A 172 -12.19 -8.27 -18.86
C LYS A 172 -13.23 -7.84 -17.83
N LYS A 173 -13.61 -8.74 -16.91
CA LYS A 173 -14.57 -8.43 -15.82
C LYS A 173 -14.09 -7.28 -14.93
N ILE A 174 -12.78 -7.24 -14.63
CA ILE A 174 -12.21 -6.16 -13.82
C ILE A 174 -12.25 -4.85 -14.60
N TYR A 175 -11.89 -4.86 -15.88
CA TYR A 175 -11.87 -3.67 -16.72
C TYR A 175 -13.28 -3.06 -16.93
N GLU A 176 -14.28 -3.91 -17.16
CA GLU A 176 -15.67 -3.51 -17.36
C GLU A 176 -16.42 -3.22 -16.05
N GLY A 177 -15.83 -3.59 -14.91
CA GLY A 177 -16.42 -3.49 -13.59
C GLY A 177 -16.23 -2.13 -12.92
N PRO A 178 -16.74 -1.97 -11.68
CA PRO A 178 -16.49 -0.81 -10.82
C PRO A 178 -14.99 -0.54 -10.60
N LYS A 179 -14.68 0.67 -10.14
CA LYS A 179 -13.28 1.12 -9.91
C LYS A 179 -12.49 0.23 -8.95
N ASP A 180 -13.15 -0.45 -8.02
CA ASP A 180 -12.54 -1.33 -7.03
C ASP A 180 -12.52 -2.82 -7.45
N SER A 181 -12.91 -3.15 -8.69
CA SER A 181 -13.03 -4.53 -9.16
C SER A 181 -11.72 -5.32 -9.05
N ALA A 182 -10.57 -4.69 -9.32
CA ALA A 182 -9.26 -5.32 -9.17
C ALA A 182 -8.98 -5.67 -7.69
N THR A 183 -9.26 -4.72 -6.79
CA THR A 183 -9.13 -4.91 -5.34
C THR A 183 -10.06 -6.03 -4.85
N GLN A 184 -11.32 -6.05 -5.28
CA GLN A 184 -12.28 -7.10 -4.91
C GLN A 184 -11.86 -8.47 -5.44
N TYR A 185 -11.34 -8.54 -6.66
CA TYR A 185 -10.79 -9.79 -7.21
C TYR A 185 -9.64 -10.29 -6.34
N LEU A 186 -8.62 -9.48 -6.08
CA LEU A 186 -7.48 -9.87 -5.24
C LEU A 186 -7.93 -10.23 -3.83
N LYS A 187 -8.83 -9.45 -3.23
CA LYS A 187 -9.39 -9.72 -1.90
C LYS A 187 -10.07 -11.10 -1.85
N SER A 188 -10.92 -11.42 -2.82
CA SER A 188 -11.61 -12.71 -2.87
C SER A 188 -10.66 -13.91 -3.02
N LYS A 189 -9.60 -13.74 -3.82
CA LYS A 189 -8.62 -14.81 -4.10
C LYS A 189 -7.58 -15.00 -3.01
N THR A 190 -7.21 -13.94 -2.29
CA THR A 190 -6.03 -13.97 -1.43
C THR A 190 -6.33 -13.89 0.07
N SER A 191 -7.49 -13.33 0.50
CA SER A 191 -7.76 -13.11 1.94
C SER A 191 -7.59 -14.35 2.83
N PRO A 192 -8.10 -15.54 2.49
CA PRO A 192 -7.94 -16.72 3.34
C PRO A 192 -6.45 -17.09 3.51
N GLY A 193 -5.69 -17.07 2.39
CA GLY A 193 -4.27 -17.37 2.39
C GLY A 193 -3.45 -16.33 3.14
N ILE A 194 -3.77 -15.04 2.98
CA ILE A 194 -3.11 -13.95 3.72
C ILE A 194 -3.37 -14.10 5.21
N LYS A 195 -4.62 -14.30 5.62
CA LYS A 195 -4.97 -14.52 7.04
C LYS A 195 -4.17 -15.68 7.64
N ALA A 196 -4.12 -16.82 6.95
CA ALA A 196 -3.39 -18.00 7.41
C ALA A 196 -1.88 -17.78 7.52
N LYS A 197 -1.26 -17.05 6.57
CA LYS A 197 0.18 -16.79 6.57
C LYS A 197 0.58 -15.62 7.49
N MET A 198 -0.27 -14.60 7.64
CA MET A 198 0.01 -13.47 8.51
C MET A 198 -0.17 -13.80 9.98
N ALA A 199 -1.17 -14.61 10.35
CA ALA A 199 -1.48 -14.88 11.75
C ALA A 199 -0.26 -15.33 12.58
N PRO A 200 0.55 -16.33 12.18
CA PRO A 200 1.71 -16.74 12.96
C PRO A 200 2.81 -15.67 13.01
N ILE A 201 2.95 -14.84 11.97
CA ILE A 201 3.92 -13.75 11.96
C ILE A 201 3.45 -12.60 12.85
N VAL A 202 2.15 -12.26 12.80
CA VAL A 202 1.57 -11.25 13.70
C VAL A 202 1.71 -11.70 15.15
N GLU A 203 1.38 -12.96 15.48
CA GLU A 203 1.54 -13.51 16.83
C GLU A 203 2.98 -13.39 17.33
N LYS A 204 3.94 -13.83 16.52
CA LYS A 204 5.37 -13.68 16.82
C LYS A 204 5.74 -12.20 17.00
N SER A 205 5.34 -11.35 16.06
CA SER A 205 5.67 -9.92 16.09
C SER A 205 5.06 -9.19 17.28
N LEU A 206 3.81 -9.52 17.69
CA LEU A 206 3.18 -8.95 18.88
C LEU A 206 4.02 -9.22 20.14
N ASN A 207 4.61 -10.42 20.24
CA ASN A 207 5.51 -10.77 21.34
C ASN A 207 6.85 -10.03 21.23
N GLU A 208 7.48 -10.01 20.05
CA GLU A 208 8.80 -9.39 19.81
C GLU A 208 8.79 -7.88 20.02
N VAL A 209 7.75 -7.19 19.54
CA VAL A 209 7.60 -5.74 19.78
C VAL A 209 7.11 -5.43 21.20
N GLY A 210 6.79 -6.44 21.99
CA GLY A 210 6.33 -6.30 23.37
C GLY A 210 4.89 -5.78 23.48
N ALA A 211 4.03 -6.04 22.48
CA ALA A 211 2.62 -5.62 22.51
C ALA A 211 1.84 -6.35 23.60
N VAL A 212 2.08 -7.65 23.78
CA VAL A 212 1.46 -8.45 24.84
C VAL A 212 1.85 -7.91 26.21
N THR A 213 3.14 -7.67 26.46
CA THR A 213 3.62 -7.09 27.72
C THR A 213 3.05 -5.70 27.97
N ALA A 214 2.96 -4.85 26.94
CA ALA A 214 2.36 -3.52 27.07
C ALA A 214 0.86 -3.61 27.40
N TYR A 215 0.14 -4.52 26.74
CA TYR A 215 -1.27 -4.80 27.02
C TYR A 215 -1.48 -5.27 28.47
N ASP A 216 -0.73 -6.28 28.92
CA ASP A 216 -0.83 -6.80 30.29
C ASP A 216 -0.56 -5.71 31.32
N LYS A 217 0.45 -4.85 31.07
CA LYS A 217 0.76 -3.71 31.92
C LYS A 217 -0.37 -2.69 31.95
N ALA A 218 -0.96 -2.37 30.80
CA ALA A 218 -2.08 -1.44 30.72
C ALA A 218 -3.31 -1.99 31.44
N ILE A 219 -3.64 -3.28 31.23
CA ILE A 219 -4.77 -3.95 31.90
C ILE A 219 -4.52 -4.07 33.40
N SER A 220 -3.29 -4.33 33.85
CA SER A 220 -2.96 -4.32 35.30
C SER A 220 -3.24 -2.95 35.88
N LYS A 221 -2.77 -1.87 35.29
CA LYS A 221 -3.02 -0.49 35.72
C LYS A 221 -4.52 -0.13 35.74
N TYR A 222 -5.24 -0.62 34.74
CA TYR A 222 -6.69 -0.44 34.71
C TYR A 222 -7.39 -1.18 35.85
N LYS A 223 -6.99 -2.42 36.16
CA LYS A 223 -7.55 -3.22 37.28
C LYS A 223 -7.21 -2.69 38.65
N ASP A 224 -6.15 -1.92 38.80
CA ASP A 224 -5.80 -1.21 40.03
C ASP A 224 -6.83 -0.11 40.39
N LEU A 225 -7.69 0.29 39.43
CA LEU A 225 -8.73 1.30 39.64
C LEU A 225 -10.01 0.67 40.20
N PRO A 226 -10.78 1.38 41.06
CA PRO A 226 -12.01 0.85 41.62
C PRO A 226 -13.14 0.79 40.59
N PHE A 227 -14.00 -0.19 40.71
CA PHE A 227 -15.26 -0.35 39.95
C PHE A 227 -15.09 -0.50 38.42
N VAL A 228 -13.94 -0.95 37.93
CA VAL A 228 -13.71 -1.19 36.51
C VAL A 228 -14.18 -2.59 36.09
N PRO A 229 -14.83 -2.74 34.91
CA PRO A 229 -15.21 -4.05 34.38
C PRO A 229 -14.00 -4.84 33.86
N ASN A 230 -14.12 -6.17 33.83
CA ASN A 230 -13.13 -6.98 33.14
C ASN A 230 -13.20 -6.78 31.65
N VAL A 231 -12.04 -6.52 31.02
CA VAL A 231 -11.90 -6.35 29.59
C VAL A 231 -10.91 -7.36 29.03
N LYS A 232 -11.24 -7.96 27.89
CA LYS A 232 -10.36 -8.85 27.13
C LYS A 232 -10.42 -8.45 25.65
N ALA A 233 -9.28 -8.45 24.99
CA ALA A 233 -9.17 -8.16 23.55
C ALA A 233 -8.38 -9.24 22.85
N ASP A 234 -8.80 -9.60 21.64
CA ASP A 234 -8.02 -10.43 20.73
C ASP A 234 -7.17 -9.52 19.84
N LEU A 235 -5.93 -9.29 20.26
CA LEU A 235 -4.99 -8.43 19.54
C LEU A 235 -4.54 -9.08 18.22
N LEU A 236 -4.42 -10.41 18.19
CA LEU A 236 -4.00 -11.13 17.00
C LEU A 236 -5.02 -10.98 15.86
N GLU A 237 -6.26 -11.34 16.14
CA GLU A 237 -7.33 -11.25 15.14
C GLU A 237 -7.53 -9.80 14.66
N HIS A 238 -7.49 -8.85 15.60
CA HIS A 238 -7.62 -7.43 15.29
C HIS A 238 -6.52 -6.96 14.32
N VAL A 239 -5.25 -7.23 14.62
CA VAL A 239 -4.12 -6.80 13.77
C VAL A 239 -4.14 -7.48 12.41
N VAL A 240 -4.48 -8.77 12.34
CA VAL A 240 -4.60 -9.49 11.06
C VAL A 240 -5.69 -8.87 10.18
N ASN A 241 -6.88 -8.63 10.74
CA ASN A 241 -8.00 -8.09 9.99
C ASN A 241 -7.73 -6.65 9.54
N GLU A 242 -7.28 -5.77 10.43
CA GLU A 242 -6.99 -4.37 10.09
C GLU A 242 -5.77 -4.24 9.17
N GLY A 243 -4.74 -5.07 9.35
CA GLY A 243 -3.60 -5.13 8.45
C GLY A 243 -3.99 -5.52 7.02
N MET A 244 -4.86 -6.53 6.87
CA MET A 244 -5.43 -6.87 5.57
C MET A 244 -6.27 -5.75 4.98
N ASN A 245 -7.14 -5.11 5.77
CA ASN A 245 -7.95 -3.98 5.32
C ASN A 245 -7.07 -2.83 4.83
N GLY A 246 -6.00 -2.51 5.53
CA GLY A 246 -5.02 -1.48 5.14
C GLY A 246 -4.31 -1.80 3.82
N MET A 247 -3.91 -3.06 3.61
CA MET A 247 -3.33 -3.47 2.33
C MET A 247 -4.32 -3.32 1.17
N PHE A 248 -5.56 -3.81 1.32
CA PHE A 248 -6.59 -3.70 0.29
C PHE A 248 -7.10 -2.27 0.08
N TYR A 249 -6.89 -1.36 1.03
CA TYR A 249 -7.20 0.05 0.84
C TYR A 249 -6.32 0.70 -0.22
N TYR A 250 -5.07 0.23 -0.37
CA TYR A 250 -4.10 0.78 -1.32
C TYR A 250 -3.97 -0.02 -2.62
N ILE A 251 -4.48 -1.23 -2.68
CA ILE A 251 -4.56 -2.05 -3.89
C ILE A 251 -5.87 -1.80 -4.63
#